data_db36ebc8facd86d48ac969e7d5e4214e
#
_entry.id   db36ebc8facd86d48ac969e7d5e4214e
#
_cell.length_a   1.000
_cell.length_b   1.000
_cell.length_c   1.000
_cell.angle_alpha   90.00
_cell.angle_beta   90.00
_cell.angle_gamma   90.00
#
_symmetry.space_group_name_H-M   'P 1'
#
loop_
_entity.id
_entity.type
_entity.pdbx_description
1 polymer ?
#
loop_
_entity_poly.entity_id
_entity_poly.type
_entity_poly.pdbx_seq_one_letter_code
_entity_poly.pdbx_strand_id
1 'polypeptide(L)'
;MKAIIVLLMVVTSNADRICTGITSSNSPHVVKTATQGEVNVTGVIPLTTTPTKSYFANLKGTRTRGKLCPDCLNCTDLDVALGRPTCVGTTPSAKASILHEVRPVTSGCFPIMHDRTKIRQLPNLLRGYEKIRLSTQNVIDAEKAPGGPYRLGTSGSCPNATSKIGFFATMAWAVPKDNYKNATNPQTVEVPYICTEGEDQITVWGFHSDNKTQMKSLYGDSNPQKFTSSANGVTTHYVSQIGDFPDQTEDGGLPQSGRIVVDYMVQKPGKTGTIVYQRGVLLPQKVWCASGRSKVIKGSLPLIGEADCLHEEYGGLNKSKPYYTGKHAKAIGNCPIWVKTPLKLANGTKYRPPAKLLKERGFFGAIAGFLEGGWEGMIAGWHGYTSHGAHGVAVAADLKSTQEAINKITKNLNSLSELEVKNLQRLSGAMDELHNEILELDEKVDDLRADTISSQIELAVLLSNEGIINSEDEHLLALERKLKKMLGPSAVDIGNGCFETKHKCNQTCLDRIAAGTFNAGEFSLPTFDSLNITAASLNDDGLDNHTILLYYSTAASSLAVTLMLAIFIVYMVSRDNVSCSICL
;
A
#
# COMPACT_ATOMS: atom_id res chain seq x y z
N MET A 1 -67.80 -3.97 36.39
CA MET A 1 -66.33 -3.92 36.30
C MET A 1 -65.77 -4.38 34.96
N LYS A 2 -66.28 -5.40 34.29
CA LYS A 2 -65.77 -5.83 32.95
C LYS A 2 -66.17 -4.87 31.79
N ALA A 3 -67.24 -4.12 31.87
CA ALA A 3 -67.63 -3.20 30.81
C ALA A 3 -66.86 -1.87 30.80
N ILE A 4 -66.34 -1.45 31.95
CA ILE A 4 -65.50 -0.23 32.09
C ILE A 4 -64.05 -0.44 31.61
N ILE A 5 -63.54 -1.66 31.73
CA ILE A 5 -62.19 -2.00 31.26
C ILE A 5 -62.14 -2.11 29.74
N VAL A 6 -63.23 -2.49 29.10
CA VAL A 6 -63.30 -2.59 27.62
C VAL A 6 -63.41 -1.19 26.98
N LEU A 7 -64.00 -0.21 27.66
CA LEU A 7 -64.10 1.16 27.11
C LEU A 7 -62.79 1.94 27.22
N LEU A 8 -61.93 1.59 28.15
CA LEU A 8 -60.60 2.22 28.27
C LEU A 8 -59.54 1.67 27.26
N MET A 9 -59.83 0.52 26.66
CA MET A 9 -58.91 -0.07 25.66
C MET A 9 -59.16 0.39 24.22
N VAL A 10 -60.24 1.07 23.95
CA VAL A 10 -60.63 1.45 22.57
C VAL A 10 -60.11 2.82 22.15
N VAL A 11 -59.56 3.62 23.06
CA VAL A 11 -59.12 4.99 22.76
C VAL A 11 -57.64 5.13 22.39
N THR A 12 -56.85 4.04 22.43
CA THR A 12 -55.41 4.16 22.27
C THR A 12 -54.85 3.71 20.91
N SER A 13 -55.65 3.48 19.88
CA SER A 13 -55.19 2.72 18.72
C SER A 13 -54.99 3.45 17.39
N ASN A 14 -55.06 4.79 17.34
CA ASN A 14 -54.99 5.48 16.06
C ASN A 14 -53.74 6.30 15.76
N ALA A 15 -52.71 6.24 16.63
CA ALA A 15 -51.49 6.98 16.45
C ALA A 15 -50.35 6.04 15.99
N ASP A 16 -49.88 6.22 14.78
CA ASP A 16 -48.69 5.54 14.29
C ASP A 16 -47.43 6.30 14.73
N ARG A 17 -46.36 5.56 15.01
CA ARG A 17 -45.09 6.13 15.40
C ARG A 17 -44.11 6.00 14.25
N ILE A 18 -43.53 7.12 13.84
CA ILE A 18 -42.55 7.20 12.78
C ILE A 18 -41.22 7.59 13.41
N CYS A 19 -40.22 6.79 13.21
CA CYS A 19 -38.89 7.01 13.76
C CYS A 19 -37.84 7.08 12.64
N THR A 20 -36.81 7.88 12.84
CA THR A 20 -35.58 7.74 12.07
C THR A 20 -34.87 6.47 12.50
N GLY A 21 -34.33 5.78 11.54
CA GLY A 21 -33.68 4.49 11.79
C GLY A 21 -32.39 4.31 11.02
N ILE A 22 -31.62 3.32 11.43
CA ILE A 22 -30.42 2.88 10.75
C ILE A 22 -30.53 1.40 10.42
N THR A 23 -29.79 0.96 9.39
CA THR A 23 -29.64 -0.45 9.09
C THR A 23 -28.89 -1.16 10.22
N SER A 24 -29.11 -2.46 10.35
CA SER A 24 -28.36 -3.32 11.25
C SER A 24 -27.89 -4.57 10.51
N SER A 25 -26.78 -5.14 10.95
CA SER A 25 -26.32 -6.44 10.52
C SER A 25 -26.04 -7.34 11.72
N ASN A 26 -26.00 -8.65 11.50
CA ASN A 26 -25.75 -9.61 12.57
C ASN A 26 -24.27 -9.69 13.01
N SER A 27 -23.36 -9.12 12.21
CA SER A 27 -21.93 -9.22 12.43
C SER A 27 -21.30 -7.82 12.49
N PRO A 28 -20.91 -7.36 13.68
CA PRO A 28 -20.18 -6.11 13.80
C PRO A 28 -18.76 -6.26 13.30
N HIS A 29 -18.24 -5.20 12.71
CA HIS A 29 -16.84 -5.06 12.34
C HIS A 29 -16.21 -3.97 13.19
N VAL A 30 -14.96 -4.16 13.58
CA VAL A 30 -14.25 -3.19 14.43
C VAL A 30 -13.34 -2.32 13.59
N VAL A 31 -13.44 -1.02 13.77
CA VAL A 31 -12.50 -0.04 13.22
C VAL A 31 -11.90 0.79 14.35
N LYS A 32 -10.68 1.24 14.15
CA LYS A 32 -10.00 2.14 15.09
C LYS A 32 -10.25 3.59 14.67
N THR A 33 -10.45 4.45 15.66
CA THR A 33 -10.63 5.88 15.48
C THR A 33 -9.56 6.67 16.24
N ALA A 34 -9.39 7.94 15.92
CA ALA A 34 -8.38 8.78 16.55
C ALA A 34 -8.66 9.07 18.03
N THR A 35 -9.92 9.32 18.40
CA THR A 35 -10.29 9.76 19.74
C THR A 35 -11.27 8.84 20.48
N GLN A 36 -11.99 7.97 19.76
CA GLN A 36 -13.01 7.09 20.34
C GLN A 36 -12.52 5.65 20.56
N GLY A 37 -11.27 5.37 20.24
CA GLY A 37 -10.72 4.02 20.30
C GLY A 37 -11.33 3.09 19.25
N GLU A 38 -11.66 1.87 19.65
CA GLU A 38 -12.29 0.88 18.78
C GLU A 38 -13.80 1.08 18.74
N VAL A 39 -14.35 1.15 17.54
CA VAL A 39 -15.80 1.33 17.31
C VAL A 39 -16.31 0.21 16.42
N ASN A 40 -17.46 -0.35 16.78
CA ASN A 40 -18.15 -1.33 15.97
C ASN A 40 -18.96 -0.65 14.88
N VAL A 41 -18.81 -1.12 13.65
CA VAL A 41 -19.53 -0.62 12.46
C VAL A 41 -20.16 -1.78 11.70
N THR A 42 -21.11 -1.48 10.84
CA THR A 42 -21.84 -2.49 10.05
C THR A 42 -21.04 -3.09 8.91
N GLY A 43 -20.04 -2.40 8.43
CA GLY A 43 -19.18 -2.87 7.36
C GLY A 43 -17.84 -2.18 7.36
N VAL A 44 -16.86 -2.79 6.69
CA VAL A 44 -15.51 -2.23 6.55
C VAL A 44 -15.00 -2.46 5.14
N ILE A 45 -14.11 -1.58 4.71
CA ILE A 45 -13.29 -1.77 3.51
C ILE A 45 -11.88 -2.10 3.98
N PRO A 46 -11.38 -3.33 3.77
CA PRO A 46 -9.99 -3.65 4.08
C PRO A 46 -9.07 -2.86 3.15
N LEU A 47 -8.06 -2.21 3.72
CA LEU A 47 -7.09 -1.40 2.97
C LEU A 47 -5.76 -2.11 2.76
N THR A 48 -5.56 -3.24 3.39
CA THR A 48 -4.31 -3.98 3.39
C THR A 48 -4.46 -5.38 2.82
N THR A 49 -3.41 -5.85 2.18
CA THR A 49 -3.24 -7.25 1.79
C THR A 49 -2.03 -7.82 2.50
N THR A 50 -1.98 -9.13 2.66
CA THR A 50 -0.78 -9.85 3.08
C THR A 50 -0.24 -10.60 1.85
N PRO A 51 0.82 -10.11 1.21
CA PRO A 51 1.35 -10.75 0.02
C PRO A 51 1.97 -12.10 0.35
N THR A 52 1.98 -12.98 -0.64
CA THR A 52 2.70 -14.25 -0.59
C THR A 52 3.87 -14.22 -1.55
N LYS A 53 4.94 -14.93 -1.24
CA LYS A 53 6.12 -15.01 -2.09
C LYS A 53 5.74 -15.63 -3.44
N SER A 54 6.14 -14.95 -4.53
CA SER A 54 5.91 -15.37 -5.89
C SER A 54 7.17 -15.25 -6.74
N TYR A 55 7.06 -15.54 -8.02
CA TYR A 55 8.17 -15.38 -8.96
C TYR A 55 8.43 -13.91 -9.27
N PHE A 56 9.70 -13.58 -9.53
CA PHE A 56 10.03 -12.28 -10.11
C PHE A 56 9.51 -12.21 -11.55
N ALA A 57 9.16 -11.01 -11.98
CA ALA A 57 8.55 -10.76 -13.27
C ALA A 57 9.13 -9.51 -13.91
N ASN A 58 8.82 -9.30 -15.19
CA ASN A 58 9.11 -8.03 -15.83
C ASN A 58 8.18 -6.94 -15.30
N LEU A 59 8.73 -5.77 -15.03
CA LEU A 59 7.96 -4.63 -14.62
C LEU A 59 7.10 -4.14 -15.79
N LYS A 60 5.82 -3.96 -15.54
CA LYS A 60 4.85 -3.54 -16.55
C LYS A 60 5.19 -2.18 -17.14
N GLY A 61 5.16 -2.07 -18.46
CA GLY A 61 5.42 -0.82 -19.19
C GLY A 61 6.89 -0.47 -19.38
N THR A 62 7.84 -1.23 -18.79
CA THR A 62 9.29 -1.04 -18.97
C THR A 62 9.99 -2.39 -19.09
N ARG A 63 11.20 -2.36 -19.67
CA ARG A 63 12.05 -3.55 -19.68
C ARG A 63 12.75 -3.69 -18.33
N THR A 64 12.72 -4.90 -17.77
CA THR A 64 13.47 -5.26 -16.58
C THR A 64 14.70 -6.09 -16.99
N ARG A 65 15.87 -5.64 -16.58
CA ARG A 65 17.13 -6.33 -16.89
C ARG A 65 17.38 -7.41 -15.84
N GLY A 66 17.49 -8.64 -16.30
CA GLY A 66 18.05 -9.72 -15.52
C GLY A 66 19.51 -9.95 -15.91
N LYS A 67 19.76 -10.72 -16.97
CA LYS A 67 21.09 -10.90 -17.54
C LYS A 67 21.49 -9.68 -18.35
N LEU A 68 22.79 -9.34 -18.34
CA LEU A 68 23.33 -8.24 -19.14
C LEU A 68 23.18 -8.52 -20.63
N CYS A 69 23.43 -9.77 -21.06
CA CYS A 69 23.25 -10.20 -22.43
C CYS A 69 22.30 -11.40 -22.47
N PRO A 70 20.99 -11.20 -22.72
CA PRO A 70 20.02 -12.29 -22.77
C PRO A 70 20.29 -13.32 -23.87
N ASP A 71 20.91 -12.89 -24.97
CA ASP A 71 21.21 -13.73 -26.15
C ASP A 71 22.53 -14.51 -26.03
N CYS A 72 23.34 -14.21 -25.02
CA CYS A 72 24.63 -14.85 -24.80
C CYS A 72 24.43 -16.18 -24.06
N LEU A 73 24.70 -17.29 -24.73
CA LEU A 73 24.58 -18.62 -24.15
C LEU A 73 25.85 -18.99 -23.37
N ASN A 74 25.69 -19.62 -22.22
CA ASN A 74 26.78 -20.08 -21.35
C ASN A 74 27.73 -18.95 -20.90
N CYS A 75 27.18 -17.75 -20.77
CA CYS A 75 27.94 -16.59 -20.32
C CYS A 75 27.42 -16.10 -18.97
N THR A 76 28.33 -15.90 -18.03
CA THR A 76 28.01 -15.17 -16.80
C THR A 76 28.00 -13.67 -17.09
N ASP A 77 27.43 -12.88 -16.21
CA ASP A 77 27.42 -11.42 -16.39
C ASP A 77 28.83 -10.84 -16.30
N LEU A 78 29.71 -11.44 -15.54
CA LEU A 78 31.12 -11.04 -15.52
C LEU A 78 31.83 -11.37 -16.83
N ASP A 79 31.52 -12.51 -17.47
CA ASP A 79 32.03 -12.84 -18.81
C ASP A 79 31.62 -11.79 -19.85
N VAL A 80 30.34 -11.33 -19.77
CA VAL A 80 29.82 -10.27 -20.65
C VAL A 80 30.52 -8.94 -20.36
N ALA A 81 30.70 -8.60 -19.10
CA ALA A 81 31.32 -7.34 -18.68
C ALA A 81 32.81 -7.27 -19.07
N LEU A 82 33.51 -8.39 -19.05
CA LEU A 82 34.92 -8.47 -19.46
C LEU A 82 35.07 -8.67 -20.97
N GLY A 83 33.99 -8.96 -21.69
CA GLY A 83 34.06 -9.17 -23.12
C GLY A 83 34.73 -10.50 -23.51
N ARG A 84 34.44 -11.61 -22.80
CA ARG A 84 34.82 -12.93 -23.24
C ARG A 84 34.42 -13.15 -24.70
N PRO A 85 35.22 -13.73 -25.59
CA PRO A 85 34.99 -13.72 -27.05
C PRO A 85 33.62 -14.23 -27.48
N THR A 86 33.03 -15.21 -26.81
CA THR A 86 31.72 -15.78 -27.12
C THR A 86 30.58 -15.08 -26.40
N CYS A 87 30.87 -14.06 -25.57
CA CYS A 87 29.94 -13.37 -24.73
C CYS A 87 29.75 -11.88 -25.11
N VAL A 88 30.18 -11.51 -26.31
CA VAL A 88 29.93 -10.18 -26.87
C VAL A 88 28.62 -10.24 -27.64
N GLY A 89 27.65 -9.48 -27.21
CA GLY A 89 26.32 -9.48 -27.82
C GLY A 89 25.53 -8.22 -27.48
N THR A 90 24.22 -8.30 -27.67
CA THR A 90 23.31 -7.17 -27.43
C THR A 90 23.07 -7.00 -25.93
N THR A 91 23.21 -5.77 -25.47
CA THR A 91 22.91 -5.37 -24.08
C THR A 91 21.75 -4.38 -24.09
N PRO A 92 20.48 -4.86 -24.01
CA PRO A 92 19.32 -4.01 -24.12
C PRO A 92 19.23 -2.97 -22.98
N SER A 93 18.71 -1.80 -23.29
CA SER A 93 18.42 -0.80 -22.26
C SER A 93 17.30 -1.27 -21.34
N ALA A 94 17.37 -0.90 -20.06
CA ALA A 94 16.34 -1.22 -19.08
C ALA A 94 16.26 -0.16 -17.98
N LYS A 95 15.05 0.26 -17.66
CA LYS A 95 14.80 1.20 -16.56
C LYS A 95 14.81 0.56 -15.19
N ALA A 96 14.70 -0.75 -15.14
CA ALA A 96 14.77 -1.55 -13.92
C ALA A 96 15.73 -2.71 -14.09
N SER A 97 16.45 -3.06 -13.05
CA SER A 97 17.43 -4.15 -13.04
C SER A 97 17.35 -4.97 -11.77
N ILE A 98 17.58 -6.27 -11.91
CA ILE A 98 17.57 -7.21 -10.80
C ILE A 98 19.00 -7.73 -10.58
N LEU A 99 19.50 -7.57 -9.36
CA LEU A 99 20.75 -8.16 -8.92
C LEU A 99 20.48 -9.61 -8.51
N HIS A 100 20.89 -10.56 -9.34
CA HIS A 100 20.65 -11.98 -9.09
C HIS A 100 21.91 -12.76 -8.72
N GLU A 101 23.08 -12.17 -8.89
CA GLU A 101 24.37 -12.76 -8.52
C GLU A 101 25.03 -11.95 -7.40
N VAL A 102 25.31 -12.59 -6.28
CA VAL A 102 25.98 -11.94 -5.14
C VAL A 102 27.49 -11.83 -5.38
N ARG A 103 28.08 -12.88 -5.95
CA ARG A 103 29.52 -12.96 -6.29
C ARG A 103 29.66 -13.44 -7.71
N PRO A 104 29.60 -12.54 -8.70
CA PRO A 104 29.83 -12.93 -10.10
C PRO A 104 31.20 -13.52 -10.32
N VAL A 105 31.24 -14.60 -11.08
CA VAL A 105 32.48 -15.28 -11.49
C VAL A 105 32.47 -15.48 -13.00
N THR A 106 33.63 -15.71 -13.61
CA THR A 106 33.71 -16.09 -15.01
C THR A 106 33.49 -17.59 -15.16
N SER A 107 32.93 -18.01 -16.30
CA SER A 107 32.68 -19.43 -16.60
C SER A 107 33.65 -20.02 -17.60
N GLY A 108 34.67 -19.28 -17.99
CA GLY A 108 35.71 -19.72 -18.94
C GLY A 108 36.67 -18.59 -19.28
N CYS A 109 37.57 -18.81 -20.22
CA CYS A 109 38.65 -17.91 -20.56
C CYS A 109 39.80 -17.96 -19.52
N PHE A 110 40.65 -16.96 -19.45
CA PHE A 110 41.87 -16.98 -18.64
C PHE A 110 41.58 -16.87 -17.15
N PRO A 111 42.27 -17.61 -16.27
CA PRO A 111 42.01 -17.58 -14.83
C PRO A 111 42.24 -16.20 -14.22
N ILE A 112 41.25 -15.71 -13.47
CA ILE A 112 41.26 -14.40 -12.83
C ILE A 112 41.38 -14.57 -11.31
N MET A 113 42.24 -13.79 -10.68
CA MET A 113 42.24 -13.65 -9.23
C MET A 113 41.20 -12.60 -8.80
N HIS A 114 39.95 -13.01 -8.71
CA HIS A 114 38.81 -12.12 -8.47
C HIS A 114 38.88 -11.35 -7.16
N ASP A 115 39.49 -11.92 -6.11
CA ASP A 115 39.51 -11.31 -4.77
C ASP A 115 40.59 -10.23 -4.63
N ARG A 116 41.43 -10.03 -5.64
CA ARG A 116 42.47 -8.99 -5.62
C ARG A 116 41.98 -7.61 -5.96
N THR A 117 40.83 -7.49 -6.57
CA THR A 117 40.24 -6.23 -6.99
C THR A 117 38.74 -6.24 -6.81
N LYS A 118 38.10 -5.11 -7.14
CA LYS A 118 36.65 -4.92 -7.16
C LYS A 118 35.98 -5.42 -8.45
N ILE A 119 36.65 -6.23 -9.27
CA ILE A 119 36.12 -6.60 -10.61
C ILE A 119 34.78 -7.32 -10.56
N ARG A 120 34.53 -8.10 -9.51
CA ARG A 120 33.23 -8.77 -9.33
C ARG A 120 32.03 -7.80 -9.27
N GLN A 121 32.30 -6.56 -8.94
CA GLN A 121 31.26 -5.53 -8.86
C GLN A 121 30.93 -4.87 -10.20
N LEU A 122 31.74 -5.14 -11.24
CA LEU A 122 31.53 -4.54 -12.56
C LEU A 122 30.13 -4.84 -13.15
N PRO A 123 29.64 -6.09 -13.13
CA PRO A 123 28.29 -6.37 -13.63
C PRO A 123 27.19 -5.58 -12.89
N ASN A 124 27.32 -5.46 -11.58
CA ASN A 124 26.34 -4.71 -10.77
C ASN A 124 26.42 -3.20 -11.02
N LEU A 125 27.62 -2.69 -11.27
CA LEU A 125 27.78 -1.30 -11.70
C LEU A 125 27.05 -1.06 -13.04
N LEU A 126 27.23 -1.95 -14.01
CA LEU A 126 26.55 -1.86 -15.31
C LEU A 126 25.04 -1.97 -15.18
N ARG A 127 24.52 -2.77 -14.25
CA ARG A 127 23.08 -2.86 -13.96
C ARG A 127 22.49 -1.55 -13.44
N GLY A 128 23.28 -0.72 -12.81
CA GLY A 128 22.86 0.59 -12.34
C GLY A 128 22.60 1.61 -13.43
N TYR A 129 23.01 1.36 -14.65
CA TYR A 129 22.79 2.23 -15.80
C TYR A 129 21.61 1.74 -16.65
N GLU A 130 20.84 2.68 -17.17
CA GLU A 130 19.72 2.37 -18.06
C GLU A 130 20.20 1.84 -19.42
N LYS A 131 21.17 2.52 -20.01
CA LYS A 131 21.77 2.17 -21.31
C LYS A 131 23.23 1.82 -21.13
N ILE A 132 23.63 0.68 -21.64
CA ILE A 132 25.02 0.23 -21.69
C ILE A 132 25.32 -0.28 -23.08
N ARG A 133 26.52 -0.01 -23.57
CA ARG A 133 27.04 -0.55 -24.82
C ARG A 133 28.55 -0.72 -24.74
N LEU A 134 29.05 -1.78 -25.33
CA LEU A 134 30.45 -1.97 -25.51
C LEU A 134 30.92 -1.19 -26.77
N SER A 135 31.99 -0.42 -26.68
CA SER A 135 32.46 0.35 -27.79
C SER A 135 32.88 -0.54 -28.99
N THR A 136 32.69 -0.03 -30.19
CA THR A 136 33.17 -0.72 -31.40
C THR A 136 34.64 -0.46 -31.68
N GLN A 137 35.16 0.65 -31.20
CA GLN A 137 36.54 1.07 -31.35
C GLN A 137 37.36 0.74 -30.11
N ASN A 138 38.62 0.43 -30.33
CA ASN A 138 39.58 0.29 -29.25
C ASN A 138 39.98 1.68 -28.74
N VAL A 139 40.08 1.83 -27.43
CA VAL A 139 40.40 3.09 -26.79
C VAL A 139 41.85 3.51 -26.96
N ILE A 140 42.76 2.52 -27.11
CA ILE A 140 44.18 2.74 -27.41
C ILE A 140 44.64 1.68 -28.39
N ASP A 141 45.73 2.00 -29.13
CA ASP A 141 46.44 1.04 -29.96
C ASP A 141 47.47 0.34 -29.09
N ALA A 142 47.15 -0.87 -28.62
CA ALA A 142 48.01 -1.63 -27.71
C ALA A 142 49.34 -2.04 -28.32
N GLU A 143 49.38 -2.29 -29.63
CA GLU A 143 50.64 -2.69 -30.31
C GLU A 143 51.68 -1.56 -30.32
N LYS A 144 51.23 -0.31 -30.31
CA LYS A 144 52.10 0.88 -30.33
C LYS A 144 52.22 1.58 -28.97
N ALA A 145 51.74 0.96 -27.89
CA ALA A 145 51.82 1.55 -26.57
C ALA A 145 53.29 1.75 -26.12
N PRO A 146 53.55 2.72 -25.23
CA PRO A 146 54.88 2.96 -24.70
C PRO A 146 55.50 1.70 -24.05
N GLY A 147 56.78 1.45 -24.28
CA GLY A 147 57.50 0.27 -23.79
C GLY A 147 57.52 -0.91 -24.75
N GLY A 148 56.88 -0.75 -25.90
CA GLY A 148 56.85 -1.75 -26.96
C GLY A 148 57.94 -1.58 -28.02
N PRO A 149 57.79 -2.27 -29.18
CA PRO A 149 56.56 -2.79 -29.77
C PRO A 149 56.04 -4.07 -29.11
N TYR A 150 54.70 -4.20 -29.08
CA TYR A 150 54.01 -5.36 -28.50
C TYR A 150 53.33 -6.17 -29.59
N ARG A 151 53.19 -7.48 -29.36
CA ARG A 151 52.21 -8.32 -30.02
C ARG A 151 51.04 -8.55 -29.09
N LEU A 152 49.86 -8.83 -29.63
CA LEU A 152 48.69 -9.15 -28.83
C LEU A 152 48.72 -10.62 -28.42
N GLY A 153 48.78 -10.89 -27.12
CA GLY A 153 48.72 -12.23 -26.57
C GLY A 153 47.33 -12.84 -26.71
N THR A 154 47.33 -14.16 -26.90
CA THR A 154 46.08 -14.95 -26.99
C THR A 154 46.21 -16.19 -26.12
N SER A 155 45.08 -16.82 -25.79
CA SER A 155 45.03 -18.05 -25.00
C SER A 155 44.06 -19.06 -25.61
N GLY A 156 44.44 -20.35 -25.56
CA GLY A 156 43.52 -21.44 -25.90
C GLY A 156 42.35 -21.61 -24.95
N SER A 157 42.41 -20.98 -23.78
CA SER A 157 41.28 -20.93 -22.82
C SER A 157 40.18 -19.95 -23.24
N CYS A 158 40.44 -19.10 -24.24
CA CYS A 158 39.51 -18.07 -24.71
C CYS A 158 39.17 -18.27 -26.20
N PRO A 159 38.59 -19.40 -26.60
CA PRO A 159 38.23 -19.62 -28.00
C PRO A 159 37.11 -18.69 -28.43
N ASN A 160 37.17 -18.20 -29.68
CA ASN A 160 36.05 -17.47 -30.29
C ASN A 160 35.32 -18.38 -31.32
N ALA A 161 34.29 -17.87 -31.96
CA ALA A 161 33.49 -18.61 -32.92
C ALA A 161 34.27 -19.04 -34.17
N THR A 162 35.38 -18.36 -34.52
CA THR A 162 36.15 -18.56 -35.75
C THR A 162 37.56 -19.06 -35.49
N SER A 163 38.08 -18.95 -34.26
CA SER A 163 39.43 -19.31 -33.89
C SER A 163 39.47 -20.03 -32.54
N LYS A 164 40.42 -20.97 -32.38
CA LYS A 164 40.61 -21.69 -31.12
C LYS A 164 41.38 -20.90 -30.07
N ILE A 165 41.87 -19.74 -30.43
CA ILE A 165 42.60 -18.85 -29.55
C ILE A 165 42.00 -17.44 -29.59
N GLY A 166 42.04 -16.77 -28.46
CA GLY A 166 41.51 -15.40 -28.33
C GLY A 166 41.86 -14.82 -26.98
N PHE A 167 41.25 -13.69 -26.68
CA PHE A 167 41.37 -13.04 -25.40
C PHE A 167 40.14 -12.16 -25.15
N PHE A 168 40.02 -11.57 -23.98
CA PHE A 168 38.91 -10.68 -23.65
C PHE A 168 38.89 -9.48 -24.61
N ALA A 169 37.70 -9.11 -25.08
CA ALA A 169 37.53 -8.00 -26.00
C ALA A 169 37.83 -6.63 -25.34
N THR A 170 37.69 -6.55 -24.01
CA THR A 170 37.93 -5.30 -23.26
C THR A 170 39.40 -5.03 -22.99
N MET A 171 40.27 -6.01 -23.19
CA MET A 171 41.72 -5.91 -22.88
C MET A 171 42.59 -6.48 -24.00
N ALA A 172 43.79 -5.96 -24.06
CA ALA A 172 44.83 -6.51 -24.91
C ALA A 172 46.01 -6.99 -24.04
N TRP A 173 46.40 -8.23 -24.21
CA TRP A 173 47.56 -8.77 -23.55
C TRP A 173 48.82 -8.33 -24.31
N ALA A 174 49.51 -7.29 -23.79
CA ALA A 174 50.67 -6.70 -24.42
C ALA A 174 51.93 -7.56 -24.12
N VAL A 175 52.32 -8.33 -25.10
CA VAL A 175 53.56 -9.15 -25.03
C VAL A 175 54.64 -8.49 -25.88
N PRO A 176 55.79 -8.12 -25.31
CA PRO A 176 56.87 -7.53 -26.06
C PRO A 176 57.34 -8.44 -27.18
N LYS A 177 57.69 -7.88 -28.34
CA LYS A 177 58.33 -8.64 -29.42
C LYS A 177 59.71 -9.11 -28.97
N ASP A 178 60.22 -10.20 -29.54
CA ASP A 178 61.39 -10.92 -29.03
C ASP A 178 62.65 -10.05 -28.81
N ASN A 179 62.90 -9.08 -29.68
CA ASN A 179 64.08 -8.21 -29.56
C ASN A 179 63.89 -7.07 -28.53
N TYR A 180 62.69 -6.98 -27.88
CA TYR A 180 62.34 -5.88 -26.97
C TYR A 180 61.99 -6.38 -25.57
N LYS A 181 62.30 -7.62 -25.25
CA LYS A 181 62.10 -8.24 -23.94
C LYS A 181 63.18 -7.86 -22.94
N ASN A 182 63.13 -6.62 -22.50
CA ASN A 182 64.00 -6.13 -21.45
C ASN A 182 63.20 -5.59 -20.29
N ALA A 183 63.80 -5.64 -19.09
CA ALA A 183 63.18 -4.94 -17.96
C ALA A 183 62.99 -3.45 -18.31
N THR A 184 61.81 -2.93 -18.10
CA THR A 184 61.51 -1.55 -18.43
C THR A 184 61.15 -0.74 -17.18
N ASN A 185 61.50 0.54 -17.22
CA ASN A 185 60.97 1.51 -16.29
C ASN A 185 59.45 1.64 -16.47
N PRO A 186 58.69 2.07 -15.44
CA PRO A 186 57.28 2.29 -15.58
C PRO A 186 56.93 3.20 -16.76
N GLN A 187 55.98 2.75 -17.58
CA GLN A 187 55.47 3.49 -18.73
C GLN A 187 54.12 4.05 -18.39
N THR A 188 53.71 5.13 -19.03
CA THR A 188 52.42 5.75 -18.82
C THR A 188 51.63 5.81 -20.13
N VAL A 189 50.37 5.40 -20.08
CA VAL A 189 49.42 5.57 -21.17
C VAL A 189 48.23 6.35 -20.70
N GLU A 190 47.77 7.28 -21.50
CA GLU A 190 46.52 7.99 -21.27
C GLU A 190 45.39 7.25 -21.97
N VAL A 191 44.28 7.08 -21.24
CA VAL A 191 43.06 6.47 -21.77
C VAL A 191 42.11 7.60 -22.16
N PRO A 192 41.93 7.87 -23.48
CA PRO A 192 41.04 8.94 -23.89
C PRO A 192 39.57 8.60 -23.65
N TYR A 193 38.77 9.61 -23.51
CA TYR A 193 37.33 9.46 -23.45
C TYR A 193 36.76 9.36 -24.88
N ILE A 194 36.25 8.18 -25.25
CA ILE A 194 35.75 7.91 -26.61
C ILE A 194 34.21 7.75 -26.66
N CYS A 195 33.55 7.70 -25.51
CA CYS A 195 32.08 7.62 -25.45
C CYS A 195 31.44 8.93 -25.89
N THR A 196 30.15 8.87 -26.23
CA THR A 196 29.42 10.09 -26.56
C THR A 196 29.20 10.97 -25.33
N GLU A 197 29.00 12.27 -25.53
CA GLU A 197 28.83 13.21 -24.44
C GLU A 197 27.66 12.79 -23.51
N GLY A 198 27.90 12.91 -22.23
CA GLY A 198 26.92 12.53 -21.19
C GLY A 198 26.99 11.08 -20.74
N GLU A 199 27.77 10.24 -21.40
CA GLU A 199 27.99 8.85 -20.98
C GLU A 199 29.20 8.73 -20.05
N ASP A 200 29.11 7.83 -19.05
CA ASP A 200 30.28 7.41 -18.28
C ASP A 200 31.02 6.35 -19.06
N GLN A 201 32.35 6.47 -19.10
CA GLN A 201 33.20 5.48 -19.73
C GLN A 201 33.80 4.57 -18.67
N ILE A 202 33.48 3.27 -18.75
CA ILE A 202 34.02 2.25 -17.84
C ILE A 202 35.11 1.49 -18.58
N THR A 203 36.31 1.69 -18.14
CA THR A 203 37.53 1.14 -18.77
C THR A 203 38.04 -0.03 -17.94
N VAL A 204 38.15 -1.20 -18.57
CA VAL A 204 38.66 -2.43 -17.96
C VAL A 204 40.12 -2.59 -18.34
N TRP A 205 40.95 -2.86 -17.38
CA TRP A 205 42.38 -3.09 -17.56
C TRP A 205 42.88 -4.14 -16.57
N GLY A 206 44.13 -4.56 -16.69
CA GLY A 206 44.65 -5.51 -15.74
C GLY A 206 46.10 -5.84 -15.99
N PHE A 207 46.54 -6.91 -15.39
CA PHE A 207 47.91 -7.42 -15.60
C PHE A 207 47.96 -8.94 -15.43
N HIS A 208 48.91 -9.54 -16.12
CA HIS A 208 49.21 -10.96 -16.08
C HIS A 208 50.47 -11.19 -15.23
N SER A 209 50.41 -12.24 -14.44
CA SER A 209 51.59 -12.74 -13.74
C SER A 209 51.64 -14.27 -13.80
N ASP A 210 52.83 -14.80 -13.75
CA ASP A 210 53.11 -16.21 -13.89
C ASP A 210 54.30 -16.60 -12.98
N ASN A 211 54.77 -17.83 -13.06
CA ASN A 211 56.02 -18.22 -12.38
C ASN A 211 57.23 -17.50 -12.98
N LYS A 212 58.36 -17.53 -12.28
CA LYS A 212 59.56 -16.83 -12.71
C LYS A 212 60.00 -17.21 -14.11
N THR A 213 59.92 -18.50 -14.45
CA THR A 213 60.34 -19.01 -15.75
C THR A 213 59.49 -18.42 -16.88
N GLN A 214 58.19 -18.42 -16.72
CA GLN A 214 57.27 -17.89 -17.72
C GLN A 214 57.34 -16.36 -17.83
N MET A 215 57.51 -15.67 -16.71
CA MET A 215 57.67 -14.21 -16.70
C MET A 215 58.94 -13.81 -17.44
N LYS A 216 60.04 -14.52 -17.23
CA LYS A 216 61.30 -14.29 -17.95
C LYS A 216 61.17 -14.58 -19.45
N SER A 217 60.49 -15.66 -19.79
CA SER A 217 60.20 -16.03 -21.19
C SER A 217 59.32 -15.03 -21.92
N LEU A 218 58.23 -14.60 -21.29
CA LEU A 218 57.26 -13.71 -21.91
C LEU A 218 57.71 -12.25 -21.95
N TYR A 219 58.28 -11.75 -20.85
CA TYR A 219 58.53 -10.33 -20.65
C TYR A 219 59.99 -9.94 -20.45
N GLY A 220 60.86 -10.91 -20.29
CA GLY A 220 62.25 -10.64 -20.02
C GLY A 220 62.57 -10.17 -18.60
N ASP A 221 61.59 -10.14 -17.72
CA ASP A 221 61.75 -9.73 -16.34
C ASP A 221 60.95 -10.67 -15.44
N SER A 222 61.54 -11.17 -14.39
CA SER A 222 60.93 -12.08 -13.42
C SER A 222 60.66 -11.41 -12.05
N ASN A 223 60.92 -10.12 -11.92
CA ASN A 223 60.63 -9.38 -10.70
C ASN A 223 59.14 -8.99 -10.62
N PRO A 224 58.61 -8.75 -9.41
CA PRO A 224 57.29 -8.19 -9.27
C PRO A 224 57.15 -6.85 -10.00
N GLN A 225 56.04 -6.70 -10.75
CA GLN A 225 55.77 -5.52 -11.58
C GLN A 225 54.79 -4.61 -10.88
N LYS A 226 54.89 -3.31 -11.11
CA LYS A 226 54.03 -2.28 -10.50
C LYS A 226 53.08 -1.69 -11.51
N PHE A 227 51.83 -1.51 -11.08
CA PHE A 227 50.78 -0.98 -11.91
C PHE A 227 49.98 0.04 -11.11
N THR A 228 49.57 1.13 -11.76
CA THR A 228 48.79 2.20 -11.17
C THR A 228 47.75 2.66 -12.15
N SER A 229 46.51 2.83 -11.70
CA SER A 229 45.48 3.49 -12.48
C SER A 229 45.01 4.74 -11.77
N SER A 230 44.66 5.76 -12.54
CA SER A 230 44.09 7.01 -12.04
C SER A 230 43.00 7.48 -12.97
N ALA A 231 41.82 7.68 -12.44
CA ALA A 231 40.67 8.25 -13.12
C ALA A 231 39.76 8.93 -12.12
N ASN A 232 39.18 10.08 -12.46
CA ASN A 232 38.21 10.79 -11.66
C ASN A 232 38.63 11.00 -10.18
N GLY A 233 39.92 11.28 -9.95
CA GLY A 233 40.49 11.47 -8.62
C GLY A 233 40.74 10.22 -7.82
N VAL A 234 40.43 9.05 -8.36
CA VAL A 234 40.67 7.75 -7.71
C VAL A 234 41.94 7.13 -8.28
N THR A 235 42.91 6.87 -7.41
CA THR A 235 44.18 6.23 -7.77
C THR A 235 44.31 4.88 -7.08
N THR A 236 44.67 3.84 -7.86
CA THR A 236 44.79 2.47 -7.36
C THR A 236 46.15 1.92 -7.73
N HIS A 237 46.86 1.30 -6.77
CA HIS A 237 48.18 0.75 -6.93
C HIS A 237 48.17 -0.77 -6.77
N TYR A 238 48.89 -1.47 -7.65
CA TYR A 238 49.06 -2.92 -7.59
C TYR A 238 50.52 -3.32 -7.78
N VAL A 239 50.88 -4.42 -7.16
CA VAL A 239 52.16 -5.11 -7.38
C VAL A 239 51.85 -6.55 -7.74
N SER A 240 52.41 -7.04 -8.85
CA SER A 240 52.15 -8.41 -9.27
C SER A 240 52.79 -9.43 -8.33
N GLN A 241 52.11 -10.55 -8.15
CA GLN A 241 52.63 -11.73 -7.44
C GLN A 241 53.34 -12.63 -8.43
N ILE A 242 54.52 -13.16 -8.08
CA ILE A 242 55.25 -14.07 -8.93
C ILE A 242 55.17 -15.48 -8.33
N GLY A 243 54.58 -16.42 -9.05
CA GLY A 243 54.34 -17.77 -8.58
C GLY A 243 53.35 -17.88 -7.41
N ASP A 244 53.13 -19.09 -6.93
CA ASP A 244 52.26 -19.41 -5.78
C ASP A 244 50.86 -18.78 -5.85
N PHE A 245 50.15 -19.04 -6.94
CA PHE A 245 48.81 -18.53 -7.16
C PHE A 245 47.76 -19.41 -6.51
N PRO A 246 46.57 -18.83 -6.16
CA PRO A 246 45.43 -19.63 -5.80
C PRO A 246 45.02 -20.61 -6.90
N ASP A 247 44.33 -21.69 -6.53
CA ASP A 247 43.82 -22.66 -7.48
C ASP A 247 42.86 -21.98 -8.48
N GLN A 248 42.88 -22.50 -9.71
CA GLN A 248 42.01 -22.02 -10.76
C GLN A 248 40.55 -22.37 -10.43
N THR A 249 39.69 -21.37 -10.34
CA THR A 249 38.29 -21.51 -9.90
C THR A 249 37.26 -21.44 -11.04
N GLU A 250 37.72 -21.08 -12.26
CA GLU A 250 36.84 -20.98 -13.42
C GLU A 250 36.52 -22.35 -14.01
N ASP A 251 35.20 -22.63 -14.16
CA ASP A 251 34.75 -23.83 -14.85
C ASP A 251 34.92 -23.71 -16.38
N GLY A 252 35.48 -24.72 -17.02
CA GLY A 252 35.58 -24.82 -18.48
C GLY A 252 36.82 -24.19 -19.11
N GLY A 253 37.72 -23.57 -18.34
CA GLY A 253 39.00 -23.10 -18.82
C GLY A 253 40.05 -24.21 -18.87
N LEU A 254 41.05 -24.07 -19.76
CA LEU A 254 42.23 -24.96 -19.78
C LEU A 254 43.11 -24.67 -18.56
N PRO A 255 43.84 -25.68 -18.00
CA PRO A 255 44.79 -25.41 -16.94
C PRO A 255 45.85 -24.42 -17.36
N GLN A 256 46.10 -23.41 -16.54
CA GLN A 256 47.10 -22.36 -16.78
C GLN A 256 48.01 -22.22 -15.57
N SER A 257 49.30 -21.99 -15.83
CA SER A 257 50.28 -21.69 -14.76
C SER A 257 50.13 -20.26 -14.26
N GLY A 258 49.70 -19.35 -15.12
CA GLY A 258 49.56 -17.94 -14.82
C GLY A 258 48.16 -17.56 -14.38
N ARG A 259 48.06 -16.34 -13.89
CA ARG A 259 46.81 -15.73 -13.48
C ARG A 259 46.78 -14.28 -13.96
N ILE A 260 45.58 -13.72 -14.09
CA ILE A 260 45.41 -12.31 -14.35
C ILE A 260 44.69 -11.64 -13.19
N VAL A 261 45.01 -10.38 -12.97
CA VAL A 261 44.32 -9.48 -12.08
C VAL A 261 43.71 -8.41 -12.95
N VAL A 262 42.41 -8.23 -12.83
CA VAL A 262 41.63 -7.30 -13.65
C VAL A 262 40.94 -6.29 -12.74
N ASP A 263 40.93 -5.04 -13.15
CA ASP A 263 40.24 -3.95 -12.47
C ASP A 263 39.54 -3.07 -13.50
N TYR A 264 38.75 -2.13 -13.03
CA TYR A 264 38.11 -1.15 -13.88
C TYR A 264 38.21 0.25 -13.27
N MET A 265 38.18 1.24 -14.12
CA MET A 265 38.07 2.64 -13.71
C MET A 265 36.88 3.31 -14.40
N VAL A 266 36.23 4.22 -13.71
CA VAL A 266 35.10 4.99 -14.24
C VAL A 266 35.61 6.37 -14.62
N GLN A 267 35.48 6.71 -15.91
CA GLN A 267 35.83 8.01 -16.44
C GLN A 267 34.55 8.83 -16.66
N LYS A 268 34.49 9.99 -16.05
CA LYS A 268 33.37 10.93 -16.24
C LYS A 268 33.45 11.58 -17.62
N PRO A 269 32.33 12.14 -18.15
CA PRO A 269 32.34 12.73 -19.49
C PRO A 269 33.46 13.72 -19.72
N GLY A 270 34.20 13.51 -20.81
CA GLY A 270 35.33 14.37 -21.22
C GLY A 270 36.59 14.27 -20.40
N LYS A 271 36.66 13.33 -19.43
CA LYS A 271 37.84 13.14 -18.57
C LYS A 271 38.70 11.98 -19.06
N THR A 272 40.03 12.17 -19.11
CA THR A 272 40.99 11.11 -19.43
C THR A 272 41.35 10.31 -18.18
N GLY A 273 41.65 9.02 -18.38
CA GLY A 273 42.27 8.17 -17.36
C GLY A 273 43.74 7.94 -17.66
N THR A 274 44.48 7.49 -16.66
CA THR A 274 45.91 7.21 -16.78
C THR A 274 46.24 5.85 -16.21
N ILE A 275 47.04 5.08 -16.92
CA ILE A 275 47.58 3.79 -16.44
C ILE A 275 49.11 3.88 -16.49
N VAL A 276 49.74 3.64 -15.35
CA VAL A 276 51.19 3.45 -15.22
C VAL A 276 51.45 1.96 -15.10
N TYR A 277 52.26 1.42 -15.97
CA TYR A 277 52.43 -0.03 -16.11
C TYR A 277 53.88 -0.44 -16.39
N GLN A 278 54.10 -1.69 -16.11
CA GLN A 278 55.31 -2.41 -16.45
C GLN A 278 54.96 -3.65 -17.27
N ARG A 279 55.86 -4.64 -17.29
CA ARG A 279 55.66 -5.87 -18.06
C ARG A 279 54.50 -6.71 -17.54
N GLY A 280 53.74 -7.27 -18.44
CA GLY A 280 52.56 -8.06 -18.13
C GLY A 280 51.25 -7.28 -18.15
N VAL A 281 51.23 -6.03 -18.53
CA VAL A 281 50.04 -5.22 -18.58
C VAL A 281 48.99 -5.79 -19.55
N LEU A 282 47.75 -5.71 -19.15
CA LEU A 282 46.58 -5.90 -20.02
C LEU A 282 45.99 -4.53 -20.31
N LEU A 283 46.28 -4.00 -21.48
CA LEU A 283 45.90 -2.65 -21.87
C LEU A 283 44.40 -2.58 -22.23
N PRO A 284 43.71 -1.50 -21.89
CA PRO A 284 42.31 -1.34 -22.28
C PRO A 284 42.12 -1.38 -23.79
N GLN A 285 41.03 -2.02 -24.24
CA GLN A 285 40.64 -2.04 -25.64
C GLN A 285 39.23 -1.48 -25.81
N LYS A 286 38.25 -2.33 -25.83
CA LYS A 286 36.86 -1.89 -25.86
C LYS A 286 36.39 -1.44 -24.48
N VAL A 287 35.66 -0.36 -24.42
CA VAL A 287 35.16 0.23 -23.18
C VAL A 287 33.63 0.23 -23.12
N TRP A 288 33.10 0.18 -21.93
CA TRP A 288 31.69 0.30 -21.71
C TRP A 288 31.30 1.77 -21.67
N CYS A 289 30.34 2.15 -22.51
CA CYS A 289 29.70 3.47 -22.47
C CYS A 289 28.32 3.31 -21.84
N ALA A 290 28.09 3.98 -20.73
CA ALA A 290 26.91 3.80 -19.93
C ALA A 290 26.24 5.16 -19.61
N SER A 291 24.92 5.22 -19.68
CA SER A 291 24.15 6.43 -19.40
C SER A 291 22.82 6.12 -18.75
N GLY A 292 22.25 7.12 -18.10
CA GLY A 292 20.99 7.01 -17.39
C GLY A 292 21.12 6.25 -16.08
N ARG A 293 20.06 6.22 -15.30
CA ARG A 293 19.99 5.45 -14.07
C ARG A 293 18.89 4.41 -14.13
N SER A 294 19.21 3.17 -13.84
CA SER A 294 18.27 2.08 -13.68
C SER A 294 17.90 1.92 -12.22
N LYS A 295 16.65 1.61 -11.94
CA LYS A 295 16.20 1.26 -10.59
C LYS A 295 16.66 -0.16 -10.30
N VAL A 296 17.27 -0.37 -9.15
CA VAL A 296 17.93 -1.65 -8.83
C VAL A 296 17.37 -2.24 -7.54
N ILE A 297 17.02 -3.52 -7.60
CA ILE A 297 16.67 -4.35 -6.44
C ILE A 297 17.38 -5.69 -6.52
N LYS A 298 17.47 -6.41 -5.41
CA LYS A 298 17.88 -7.83 -5.40
C LYS A 298 16.71 -8.72 -5.77
N GLY A 299 16.96 -9.74 -6.54
CA GLY A 299 15.93 -10.67 -6.94
C GLY A 299 16.51 -11.93 -7.55
N SER A 300 15.66 -12.81 -8.03
CA SER A 300 16.04 -14.08 -8.64
C SER A 300 15.62 -14.18 -10.10
N LEU A 301 16.31 -15.00 -10.86
CA LEU A 301 15.94 -15.40 -12.23
C LEU A 301 15.33 -16.81 -12.20
N PRO A 302 14.48 -17.19 -13.15
CA PRO A 302 14.01 -16.43 -14.32
C PRO A 302 12.92 -15.42 -14.00
N LEU A 303 12.74 -14.42 -14.86
CA LEU A 303 11.64 -13.47 -14.83
C LEU A 303 10.45 -14.07 -15.57
N ILE A 304 9.32 -14.24 -14.90
CA ILE A 304 8.13 -14.90 -15.45
C ILE A 304 6.97 -13.90 -15.48
N GLY A 305 6.48 -13.60 -16.70
CA GLY A 305 5.34 -12.72 -16.91
C GLY A 305 5.62 -11.25 -16.62
N GLU A 306 4.57 -10.51 -16.33
CA GLU A 306 4.60 -9.09 -15.97
C GLU A 306 3.92 -8.85 -14.64
N ALA A 307 4.41 -7.86 -13.90
CA ALA A 307 3.82 -7.42 -12.63
C ALA A 307 3.89 -5.89 -12.51
N ASP A 308 3.01 -5.33 -11.72
CA ASP A 308 3.00 -3.88 -11.45
C ASP A 308 4.15 -3.47 -10.52
N CYS A 309 4.59 -4.37 -9.68
CA CYS A 309 5.59 -4.13 -8.65
C CYS A 309 6.54 -5.31 -8.53
N LEU A 310 7.81 -5.01 -8.33
CA LEU A 310 8.83 -5.99 -7.96
C LEU A 310 9.34 -5.68 -6.56
N HIS A 311 9.14 -6.63 -5.65
CA HIS A 311 9.50 -6.52 -4.24
C HIS A 311 10.57 -7.55 -3.91
N GLU A 312 11.61 -7.15 -3.18
CA GLU A 312 12.74 -8.04 -2.89
C GLU A 312 12.33 -9.30 -2.12
N GLU A 313 11.35 -9.20 -1.20
CA GLU A 313 10.90 -10.33 -0.38
C GLU A 313 9.81 -11.17 -1.05
N TYR A 314 8.92 -10.54 -1.81
CA TYR A 314 7.73 -11.21 -2.36
C TYR A 314 7.78 -11.47 -3.85
N GLY A 315 8.72 -10.86 -4.57
CA GLY A 315 8.80 -10.98 -6.03
C GLY A 315 7.82 -10.06 -6.73
N GLY A 316 7.20 -10.55 -7.80
CA GLY A 316 6.22 -9.78 -8.56
C GLY A 316 4.89 -9.65 -7.81
N LEU A 317 4.43 -8.43 -7.65
CA LEU A 317 3.15 -8.11 -7.00
C LEU A 317 2.29 -7.25 -7.92
N ASN A 318 0.98 -7.47 -7.86
CA ASN A 318 0.00 -6.59 -8.47
C ASN A 318 -0.68 -5.76 -7.38
N LYS A 319 -0.81 -4.47 -7.60
CA LYS A 319 -1.44 -3.57 -6.65
C LYS A 319 -2.95 -3.76 -6.66
N SER A 320 -3.46 -4.61 -5.76
CA SER A 320 -4.90 -4.83 -5.57
C SER A 320 -5.49 -3.92 -4.50
N LYS A 321 -4.71 -3.56 -3.49
CA LYS A 321 -5.08 -2.65 -2.41
C LYS A 321 -3.98 -1.62 -2.18
N PRO A 322 -4.29 -0.47 -1.58
CA PRO A 322 -3.31 0.61 -1.45
C PRO A 322 -2.15 0.28 -0.51
N TYR A 323 -2.36 -0.62 0.44
CA TYR A 323 -1.36 -0.94 1.46
C TYR A 323 -1.16 -2.44 1.60
N TYR A 324 -0.03 -2.84 2.16
CA TYR A 324 0.25 -4.23 2.49
C TYR A 324 0.92 -4.34 3.86
N THR A 325 0.75 -5.48 4.50
CA THR A 325 1.42 -5.86 5.75
C THR A 325 2.42 -6.98 5.50
N GLY A 326 3.39 -7.10 6.36
CA GLY A 326 4.43 -8.12 6.25
C GLY A 326 5.81 -7.51 6.35
N LYS A 327 6.77 -8.07 5.64
CA LYS A 327 8.13 -7.57 5.61
C LYS A 327 8.23 -6.40 4.65
N HIS A 328 8.73 -5.26 5.12
CA HIS A 328 9.10 -4.20 4.21
C HIS A 328 10.47 -4.49 3.60
N ALA A 329 10.64 -4.13 2.36
CA ALA A 329 11.91 -4.24 1.65
C ALA A 329 11.93 -3.24 0.50
N LYS A 330 13.07 -3.16 -0.13
CA LYS A 330 13.22 -2.37 -1.35
C LYS A 330 12.34 -2.94 -2.45
N ALA A 331 11.72 -2.06 -3.21
CA ALA A 331 10.81 -2.41 -4.28
C ALA A 331 10.88 -1.39 -5.41
N ILE A 332 10.46 -1.77 -6.60
CA ILE A 332 10.37 -0.89 -7.77
C ILE A 332 9.02 -1.07 -8.45
N GLY A 333 8.55 -0.01 -9.09
CA GLY A 333 7.28 0.00 -9.81
C GLY A 333 6.13 0.58 -9.00
N ASN A 334 4.91 0.27 -9.39
CA ASN A 334 3.69 0.71 -8.71
C ASN A 334 3.34 -0.27 -7.59
N CYS A 335 3.93 -0.06 -6.43
CA CYS A 335 3.81 -0.96 -5.29
C CYS A 335 2.78 -0.44 -4.28
N PRO A 336 2.09 -1.35 -3.58
CA PRO A 336 1.38 -0.96 -2.37
C PRO A 336 2.36 -0.43 -1.32
N ILE A 337 1.86 0.39 -0.43
CA ILE A 337 2.68 1.02 0.61
C ILE A 337 2.68 0.12 1.84
N TRP A 338 3.85 -0.11 2.42
CA TRP A 338 3.97 -0.92 3.62
C TRP A 338 3.38 -0.21 4.84
N VAL A 339 2.62 -0.95 5.63
CA VAL A 339 2.07 -0.54 6.92
C VAL A 339 2.31 -1.61 7.96
N LYS A 340 2.45 -1.22 9.23
CA LYS A 340 2.76 -2.15 10.33
C LYS A 340 1.65 -3.13 10.63
N THR A 341 0.41 -2.64 10.60
CA THR A 341 -0.78 -3.39 11.00
C THR A 341 -1.85 -3.30 9.94
N PRO A 342 -2.73 -4.30 9.85
CA PRO A 342 -3.87 -4.22 8.94
C PRO A 342 -4.74 -2.99 9.23
N LEU A 343 -5.14 -2.30 8.18
CA LEU A 343 -5.97 -1.10 8.27
C LEU A 343 -7.32 -1.35 7.60
N LYS A 344 -8.36 -0.82 8.21
CA LYS A 344 -9.73 -0.91 7.72
C LYS A 344 -10.38 0.46 7.73
N LEU A 345 -11.07 0.78 6.65
CA LEU A 345 -11.89 1.98 6.56
C LEU A 345 -13.34 1.63 6.91
N ALA A 346 -13.99 2.44 7.72
CA ALA A 346 -15.40 2.26 8.02
C ALA A 346 -16.24 2.40 6.74
N ASN A 347 -17.10 1.43 6.49
CA ASN A 347 -18.00 1.40 5.32
C ASN A 347 -19.41 0.98 5.78
N GLY A 348 -20.07 1.86 6.48
CA GLY A 348 -21.39 1.63 7.02
C GLY A 348 -21.70 2.58 8.14
N THR A 349 -22.71 2.25 8.89
CA THR A 349 -23.13 2.99 10.07
C THR A 349 -22.49 2.40 11.32
N LYS A 350 -22.51 3.16 12.41
CA LYS A 350 -22.16 2.63 13.73
C LYS A 350 -23.07 1.44 14.02
N TYR A 351 -22.44 0.32 14.38
CA TYR A 351 -23.19 -0.90 14.67
C TYR A 351 -24.07 -0.70 15.90
N ARG A 352 -25.31 -1.05 15.77
CA ARG A 352 -26.28 -1.11 16.86
C ARG A 352 -26.97 -2.46 16.81
N PRO A 353 -27.19 -3.12 17.94
CA PRO A 353 -27.87 -4.41 17.96
C PRO A 353 -29.20 -4.36 17.22
N PRO A 354 -29.61 -5.45 16.53
CA PRO A 354 -30.89 -5.48 15.86
C PRO A 354 -32.05 -5.16 16.83
N ALA A 355 -32.95 -4.30 16.40
CA ALA A 355 -34.13 -3.93 17.19
C ALA A 355 -35.04 -5.12 17.53
N LYS A 356 -34.86 -6.25 16.88
CA LYS A 356 -35.57 -7.51 17.13
C LYS A 356 -35.40 -8.01 18.58
N LEU A 357 -34.25 -7.74 19.20
CA LEU A 357 -34.01 -8.02 20.61
C LEU A 357 -34.80 -7.13 21.55
N LEU A 358 -35.25 -5.98 21.10
CA LEU A 358 -36.08 -5.02 21.87
C LEU A 358 -37.57 -5.36 21.80
N LYS A 359 -38.02 -6.12 20.78
CA LYS A 359 -39.39 -6.61 20.67
C LYS A 359 -39.78 -7.60 21.76
N GLU A 360 -38.83 -8.30 22.34
CA GLU A 360 -39.02 -9.29 23.41
C GLU A 360 -39.25 -8.63 24.78
N ARG A 361 -39.06 -7.31 24.92
CA ARG A 361 -39.21 -6.57 26.18
C ARG A 361 -40.63 -6.10 26.47
N GLY A 362 -41.65 -6.47 25.66
CA GLY A 362 -43.07 -6.20 25.88
C GLY A 362 -43.60 -4.92 25.24
N PHE A 363 -44.89 -4.68 25.44
CA PHE A 363 -45.71 -3.64 24.77
C PHE A 363 -45.18 -2.20 24.91
N PHE A 364 -44.41 -1.89 25.96
CA PHE A 364 -43.86 -0.56 26.22
C PHE A 364 -42.42 -0.39 25.75
N GLY A 365 -41.74 -1.47 25.30
CA GLY A 365 -40.35 -1.46 24.85
C GLY A 365 -40.16 -1.36 23.34
N ALA A 366 -41.20 -1.24 22.55
CA ALA A 366 -41.16 -1.40 21.09
C ALA A 366 -40.85 -0.11 20.31
N ILE A 367 -40.37 0.95 20.96
CA ILE A 367 -39.99 2.19 20.29
C ILE A 367 -38.50 2.18 20.07
N ALA A 368 -38.07 1.74 18.89
CA ALA A 368 -36.68 1.80 18.53
C ALA A 368 -36.41 2.93 17.54
N GLY A 369 -36.02 4.08 18.07
CA GLY A 369 -35.34 5.09 17.29
C GLY A 369 -33.88 4.68 17.05
N PHE A 370 -33.12 5.51 16.34
CA PHE A 370 -31.72 5.25 16.01
C PHE A 370 -30.81 5.09 17.24
N LEU A 371 -31.23 5.57 18.41
CA LEU A 371 -30.48 5.45 19.67
C LEU A 371 -30.62 4.08 20.34
N GLU A 372 -31.63 3.30 20.01
CA GLU A 372 -31.94 2.04 20.71
C GLU A 372 -31.56 0.77 19.94
N GLY A 373 -31.37 0.85 18.63
CA GLY A 373 -30.98 -0.28 17.80
C GLY A 373 -31.19 -0.04 16.31
N GLY A 374 -30.71 -0.97 15.51
CA GLY A 374 -30.84 -0.96 14.06
C GLY A 374 -31.95 -1.89 13.57
N TRP A 375 -32.33 -1.74 12.32
CA TRP A 375 -33.35 -2.54 11.66
C TRP A 375 -32.76 -3.42 10.58
N GLU A 376 -32.86 -4.74 10.73
CA GLU A 376 -32.41 -5.71 9.73
C GLU A 376 -33.21 -5.61 8.42
N GLY A 377 -34.45 -5.15 8.49
CA GLY A 377 -35.31 -4.96 7.32
C GLY A 377 -34.90 -3.80 6.43
N MET A 378 -34.03 -2.91 6.89
CA MET A 378 -33.52 -1.78 6.12
C MET A 378 -32.34 -2.21 5.26
N ILE A 379 -32.60 -2.88 4.16
CA ILE A 379 -31.59 -3.41 3.24
C ILE A 379 -31.30 -2.50 2.05
N ALA A 380 -32.18 -1.55 1.73
CA ALA A 380 -32.04 -0.66 0.58
C ALA A 380 -31.08 0.51 0.83
N GLY A 381 -30.73 0.78 2.07
CA GLY A 381 -29.86 1.88 2.46
C GLY A 381 -29.40 1.77 3.90
N TRP A 382 -28.57 2.73 4.34
CA TRP A 382 -28.03 2.76 5.70
C TRP A 382 -28.89 3.56 6.67
N HIS A 383 -29.51 4.61 6.18
CA HIS A 383 -30.36 5.50 6.96
C HIS A 383 -31.76 5.51 6.37
N GLY A 384 -32.74 5.70 7.22
CA GLY A 384 -34.12 5.77 6.77
C GLY A 384 -35.10 5.97 7.89
N TYR A 385 -36.30 5.49 7.68
CA TYR A 385 -37.43 5.68 8.55
C TYR A 385 -38.12 4.37 8.84
N THR A 386 -38.66 4.27 10.03
CA THR A 386 -39.50 3.15 10.46
C THR A 386 -40.87 3.64 10.87
N SER A 387 -41.91 2.87 10.62
CA SER A 387 -43.28 3.16 11.05
C SER A 387 -43.80 1.97 11.83
N HIS A 388 -44.33 2.25 13.02
CA HIS A 388 -44.95 1.27 13.89
C HIS A 388 -46.43 1.62 14.09
N GLY A 389 -47.31 0.68 13.85
CA GLY A 389 -48.75 0.89 14.04
C GLY A 389 -49.53 -0.41 13.93
N ALA A 390 -50.85 -0.28 13.76
CA ALA A 390 -51.73 -1.44 13.60
C ALA A 390 -51.41 -2.31 12.38
N HIS A 391 -50.72 -1.74 11.37
CA HIS A 391 -50.24 -2.45 10.19
C HIS A 391 -48.94 -3.28 10.44
N GLY A 392 -48.36 -3.19 11.62
CA GLY A 392 -47.11 -3.79 11.98
C GLY A 392 -45.92 -2.82 11.90
N VAL A 393 -44.79 -3.27 11.37
CA VAL A 393 -43.59 -2.46 11.21
C VAL A 393 -43.30 -2.29 9.72
N ALA A 394 -43.16 -1.05 9.28
CA ALA A 394 -42.72 -0.69 7.94
C ALA A 394 -41.32 -0.05 8.02
N VAL A 395 -40.49 -0.28 7.02
CA VAL A 395 -39.13 0.25 6.94
C VAL A 395 -38.90 0.81 5.53
N ALA A 396 -38.35 2.00 5.44
CA ALA A 396 -37.95 2.62 4.17
C ALA A 396 -36.63 3.34 4.30
N ALA A 397 -35.77 3.17 3.31
CA ALA A 397 -34.42 3.80 3.29
C ALA A 397 -34.49 5.21 2.68
N ASP A 398 -33.78 6.16 3.29
CA ASP A 398 -33.53 7.47 2.69
C ASP A 398 -32.28 7.36 1.79
N LEU A 399 -32.51 7.31 0.49
CA LEU A 399 -31.45 7.11 -0.48
C LEU A 399 -30.50 8.31 -0.59
N LYS A 400 -30.97 9.52 -0.38
CA LYS A 400 -30.15 10.72 -0.45
C LYS A 400 -29.13 10.75 0.69
N SER A 401 -29.54 10.52 1.91
CA SER A 401 -28.66 10.48 3.08
C SER A 401 -27.64 9.34 2.97
N THR A 402 -28.08 8.17 2.54
CA THR A 402 -27.20 7.02 2.29
C THR A 402 -26.17 7.33 1.21
N GLN A 403 -26.60 7.98 0.12
CA GLN A 403 -25.68 8.34 -0.97
C GLN A 403 -24.64 9.37 -0.52
N GLU A 404 -25.03 10.35 0.29
CA GLU A 404 -24.09 11.33 0.86
C GLU A 404 -23.05 10.64 1.76
N ALA A 405 -23.47 9.68 2.59
CA ALA A 405 -22.57 8.89 3.41
C ALA A 405 -21.60 8.05 2.56
N ILE A 406 -22.10 7.39 1.52
CA ILE A 406 -21.28 6.62 0.57
C ILE A 406 -20.30 7.53 -0.16
N ASN A 407 -20.71 8.72 -0.59
CA ASN A 407 -19.85 9.68 -1.26
C ASN A 407 -18.70 10.12 -0.35
N LYS A 408 -18.97 10.38 0.93
CA LYS A 408 -17.93 10.73 1.89
C LYS A 408 -16.92 9.60 2.08
N ILE A 409 -17.39 8.37 2.22
CA ILE A 409 -16.53 7.19 2.33
C ILE A 409 -15.69 7.01 1.05
N THR A 410 -16.31 7.16 -0.12
CA THR A 410 -15.63 7.06 -1.41
C THR A 410 -14.55 8.13 -1.54
N LYS A 411 -14.82 9.35 -1.14
CA LYS A 411 -13.84 10.44 -1.15
C LYS A 411 -12.66 10.14 -0.23
N ASN A 412 -12.91 9.65 0.97
CA ASN A 412 -11.85 9.24 1.89
C ASN A 412 -11.04 8.06 1.35
N LEU A 413 -11.71 7.06 0.79
CA LEU A 413 -11.04 5.91 0.16
C LEU A 413 -10.15 6.35 -1.00
N ASN A 414 -10.63 7.23 -1.86
CA ASN A 414 -9.85 7.76 -2.98
C ASN A 414 -8.63 8.54 -2.48
N SER A 415 -8.79 9.40 -1.49
CA SER A 415 -7.67 10.12 -0.88
C SER A 415 -6.60 9.19 -0.32
N LEU A 416 -7.02 8.13 0.37
CA LEU A 416 -6.09 7.13 0.93
C LEU A 416 -5.45 6.26 -0.15
N SER A 417 -6.17 5.97 -1.23
CA SER A 417 -5.68 5.13 -2.33
C SER A 417 -4.75 5.86 -3.30
N GLU A 418 -4.87 7.19 -3.41
CA GLU A 418 -4.08 8.04 -4.29
C GLU A 418 -2.73 8.43 -3.72
N LEU A 419 -2.45 8.08 -2.47
CA LEU A 419 -1.16 8.35 -1.86
C LEU A 419 -0.05 7.65 -2.65
N GLU A 420 0.88 8.45 -3.15
CA GLU A 420 2.07 7.96 -3.82
C GLU A 420 3.28 8.18 -2.93
N VAL A 421 4.02 7.11 -2.70
CA VAL A 421 5.28 7.13 -1.96
C VAL A 421 6.35 6.55 -2.85
N LYS A 422 7.49 7.24 -2.93
CA LYS A 422 8.64 6.71 -3.67
C LYS A 422 9.10 5.41 -3.04
N ASN A 423 9.22 4.38 -3.85
CA ASN A 423 9.73 3.09 -3.41
C ASN A 423 11.20 3.22 -3.02
N LEU A 424 11.60 2.44 -2.03
CA LEU A 424 12.98 2.27 -1.66
C LEU A 424 13.65 1.37 -2.69
N GLN A 425 14.79 1.82 -3.22
CA GLN A 425 15.57 1.07 -4.20
C GLN A 425 17.02 1.01 -3.75
N ARG A 426 17.77 0.06 -4.30
CA ARG A 426 19.17 -0.07 -4.00
C ARG A 426 19.96 1.13 -4.51
N LEU A 427 20.97 1.55 -3.74
CA LEU A 427 21.89 2.60 -4.16
C LEU A 427 22.69 2.12 -5.37
N SER A 428 22.61 2.89 -6.44
CA SER A 428 23.38 2.61 -7.66
C SER A 428 24.88 2.79 -7.40
N GLY A 429 25.67 1.78 -7.76
CA GLY A 429 27.12 1.80 -7.59
C GLY A 429 27.63 1.51 -6.18
N ALA A 430 26.75 1.25 -5.21
CA ALA A 430 27.17 0.79 -3.89
C ALA A 430 27.58 -0.69 -3.92
N MET A 431 28.69 -1.00 -3.30
CA MET A 431 29.27 -2.35 -3.27
C MET A 431 29.22 -2.90 -1.86
N ASP A 432 28.62 -4.10 -1.68
CA ASP A 432 28.41 -4.71 -0.36
C ASP A 432 29.73 -4.85 0.44
N GLU A 433 30.83 -5.15 -0.20
CA GLU A 433 32.12 -5.33 0.45
C GLU A 433 32.85 -4.03 0.78
N LEU A 434 32.71 -3.00 -0.09
CA LEU A 434 33.42 -1.72 0.03
C LEU A 434 32.61 -0.63 0.72
N HIS A 435 31.30 -0.73 0.69
CA HIS A 435 30.36 0.31 1.16
C HIS A 435 29.41 -0.21 2.24
N ASN A 436 29.86 -1.18 3.04
CA ASN A 436 29.01 -1.81 4.05
C ASN A 436 28.43 -0.82 5.05
N GLU A 437 29.21 0.17 5.47
CA GLU A 437 28.74 1.23 6.37
C GLU A 437 27.65 2.10 5.74
N ILE A 438 27.77 2.42 4.44
CA ILE A 438 26.78 3.17 3.69
C ILE A 438 25.50 2.36 3.55
N LEU A 439 25.61 1.07 3.29
CA LEU A 439 24.46 0.18 3.15
C LEU A 439 23.73 -0.04 4.48
N GLU A 440 24.46 -0.14 5.59
CA GLU A 440 23.85 -0.20 6.93
C GLU A 440 23.10 1.09 7.27
N LEU A 441 23.69 2.24 6.96
CA LEU A 441 23.03 3.53 7.15
C LEU A 441 21.78 3.64 6.27
N ASP A 442 21.87 3.20 5.02
CA ASP A 442 20.73 3.19 4.09
C ASP A 442 19.59 2.32 4.62
N GLU A 443 19.89 1.13 5.16
CA GLU A 443 18.88 0.28 5.80
C GLU A 443 18.21 0.95 7.00
N LYS A 444 18.97 1.63 7.85
CA LYS A 444 18.41 2.37 9.01
C LYS A 444 17.50 3.50 8.54
N VAL A 445 17.90 4.22 7.50
CA VAL A 445 17.08 5.30 6.92
C VAL A 445 15.82 4.72 6.29
N ASP A 446 15.91 3.59 5.62
CA ASP A 446 14.77 2.90 5.04
C ASP A 446 13.78 2.45 6.12
N ASP A 447 14.25 1.88 7.22
CA ASP A 447 13.43 1.46 8.34
C ASP A 447 12.71 2.64 8.99
N LEU A 448 13.41 3.75 9.22
CA LEU A 448 12.84 4.97 9.78
C LEU A 448 11.80 5.58 8.84
N ARG A 449 12.08 5.60 7.54
CA ARG A 449 11.14 6.10 6.54
C ARG A 449 9.89 5.26 6.48
N ALA A 450 10.03 3.93 6.41
CA ALA A 450 8.90 3.01 6.37
C ALA A 450 8.01 3.16 7.62
N ASP A 451 8.62 3.24 8.80
CA ASP A 451 7.92 3.44 10.06
C ASP A 451 7.17 4.78 10.11
N THR A 452 7.82 5.85 9.68
CA THR A 452 7.23 7.19 9.64
C THR A 452 6.02 7.25 8.71
N ILE A 453 6.16 6.73 7.50
CA ILE A 453 5.07 6.69 6.51
C ILE A 453 3.92 5.81 6.99
N SER A 454 4.23 4.65 7.57
CA SER A 454 3.23 3.76 8.16
C SER A 454 2.42 4.48 9.25
N SER A 455 3.10 5.19 10.14
CA SER A 455 2.45 5.95 11.22
C SER A 455 1.56 7.07 10.67
N GLN A 456 2.01 7.79 9.65
CA GLN A 456 1.21 8.83 8.99
C GLN A 456 -0.03 8.26 8.32
N ILE A 457 0.08 7.13 7.65
CA ILE A 457 -1.04 6.44 7.01
C ILE A 457 -2.02 5.94 8.06
N GLU A 458 -1.53 5.33 9.13
CA GLU A 458 -2.37 4.89 10.25
C GLU A 458 -3.16 6.05 10.83
N LEU A 459 -2.51 7.18 11.09
CA LEU A 459 -3.18 8.38 11.58
C LEU A 459 -4.23 8.89 10.59
N ALA A 460 -3.93 8.91 9.30
CA ALA A 460 -4.87 9.31 8.26
C ALA A 460 -6.10 8.41 8.22
N VAL A 461 -5.93 7.11 8.38
CA VAL A 461 -7.03 6.14 8.45
C VAL A 461 -7.86 6.34 9.72
N LEU A 462 -7.22 6.54 10.86
CA LEU A 462 -7.91 6.81 12.13
C LEU A 462 -8.76 8.08 12.05
N LEU A 463 -8.22 9.15 11.48
CA LEU A 463 -8.95 10.41 11.29
C LEU A 463 -10.11 10.26 10.28
N SER A 464 -9.89 9.50 9.21
CA SER A 464 -10.96 9.21 8.25
C SER A 464 -12.09 8.41 8.88
N ASN A 465 -11.78 7.39 9.66
CA ASN A 465 -12.78 6.60 10.39
C ASN A 465 -13.57 7.46 11.37
N GLU A 466 -12.88 8.30 12.12
CA GLU A 466 -13.55 9.21 13.06
C GLU A 466 -14.47 10.18 12.35
N GLY A 467 -14.03 10.78 11.24
CA GLY A 467 -14.85 11.66 10.43
C GLY A 467 -16.07 10.96 9.84
N ILE A 468 -15.93 9.73 9.36
CA ILE A 468 -17.02 8.93 8.84
C ILE A 468 -18.04 8.62 9.95
N ILE A 469 -17.58 8.17 11.10
CA ILE A 469 -18.44 7.81 12.24
C ILE A 469 -19.16 9.04 12.79
N ASN A 470 -18.46 10.15 12.97
CA ASN A 470 -19.07 11.39 13.47
C ASN A 470 -20.08 11.97 12.48
N SER A 471 -19.87 11.83 11.18
CA SER A 471 -20.83 12.29 10.17
C SER A 471 -22.15 11.52 10.19
N GLU A 472 -22.16 10.29 10.70
CA GLU A 472 -23.37 9.51 10.86
C GLU A 472 -24.36 10.19 11.81
N ASP A 473 -23.87 10.73 12.92
CA ASP A 473 -24.71 11.45 13.87
C ASP A 473 -25.31 12.71 13.22
N GLU A 474 -24.55 13.42 12.40
CA GLU A 474 -25.04 14.57 11.64
C GLU A 474 -26.11 14.18 10.62
N HIS A 475 -25.92 13.07 9.91
CA HIS A 475 -26.91 12.55 8.97
C HIS A 475 -28.21 12.17 9.67
N LEU A 476 -28.12 11.52 10.82
CA LEU A 476 -29.29 11.12 11.60
C LEU A 476 -30.07 12.35 12.15
N LEU A 477 -29.36 13.35 12.63
CA LEU A 477 -29.97 14.60 13.06
C LEU A 477 -30.64 15.35 11.90
N ALA A 478 -30.03 15.34 10.73
CA ALA A 478 -30.59 15.93 9.52
C ALA A 478 -31.87 15.20 9.07
N LEU A 479 -31.90 13.88 9.17
CA LEU A 479 -33.07 13.07 8.89
C LEU A 479 -34.21 13.33 9.88
N GLU A 480 -33.88 13.46 11.16
CA GLU A 480 -34.87 13.81 12.20
C GLU A 480 -35.50 15.15 11.92
N ARG A 481 -34.72 16.16 11.57
CA ARG A 481 -35.23 17.49 11.19
C ARG A 481 -36.09 17.43 9.93
N LYS A 482 -35.67 16.67 8.93
CA LYS A 482 -36.42 16.48 7.69
C LYS A 482 -37.75 15.79 7.97
N LEU A 483 -37.78 14.78 8.81
CA LEU A 483 -38.99 14.07 9.20
C LEU A 483 -39.93 14.99 9.95
N LYS A 484 -39.45 15.77 10.92
CA LYS A 484 -40.24 16.76 11.66
C LYS A 484 -40.88 17.79 10.73
N LYS A 485 -40.10 18.29 9.76
CA LYS A 485 -40.60 19.24 8.77
C LYS A 485 -41.68 18.64 7.88
N MET A 486 -41.53 17.39 7.44
CA MET A 486 -42.49 16.72 6.58
C MET A 486 -43.79 16.37 7.31
N LEU A 487 -43.71 15.94 8.56
CA LEU A 487 -44.87 15.56 9.35
C LEU A 487 -45.69 16.77 9.82
N GLY A 488 -45.09 17.96 9.83
CA GLY A 488 -45.75 19.18 10.20
C GLY A 488 -46.07 19.34 11.70
N PRO A 489 -46.83 20.36 12.10
CA PRO A 489 -47.06 20.67 13.51
C PRO A 489 -47.98 19.69 14.24
N SER A 490 -48.68 18.81 13.52
CA SER A 490 -49.58 17.82 14.12
C SER A 490 -48.86 16.63 14.74
N ALA A 491 -47.57 16.43 14.41
CA ALA A 491 -46.77 15.36 14.96
C ALA A 491 -46.16 15.76 16.30
N VAL A 492 -46.21 14.86 17.26
CA VAL A 492 -45.63 15.05 18.60
C VAL A 492 -44.27 14.39 18.67
N ASP A 493 -43.26 15.14 19.04
CA ASP A 493 -41.94 14.60 19.29
C ASP A 493 -41.93 13.82 20.62
N ILE A 494 -41.67 12.52 20.55
CA ILE A 494 -41.63 11.64 21.73
C ILE A 494 -40.21 11.33 22.18
N GLY A 495 -39.20 11.96 21.56
CA GLY A 495 -37.77 11.71 21.84
C GLY A 495 -37.18 10.57 21.02
N ASN A 496 -35.86 10.39 21.08
CA ASN A 496 -35.12 9.34 20.38
C ASN A 496 -35.27 9.34 18.85
N GLY A 497 -35.60 10.51 18.26
CA GLY A 497 -35.83 10.62 16.82
C GLY A 497 -37.18 10.07 16.36
N CYS A 498 -38.11 9.85 17.28
CA CYS A 498 -39.43 9.33 17.00
C CYS A 498 -40.52 10.41 17.11
N PHE A 499 -41.52 10.29 16.27
CA PHE A 499 -42.69 11.18 16.25
C PHE A 499 -43.97 10.36 16.26
N GLU A 500 -44.96 10.82 17.00
CA GLU A 500 -46.28 10.25 17.02
C GLU A 500 -47.19 11.06 16.11
N THR A 501 -47.83 10.40 15.15
CA THR A 501 -48.71 11.03 14.17
C THR A 501 -50.18 10.75 14.50
N LYS A 502 -51.06 11.67 14.14
CA LYS A 502 -52.50 11.49 14.27
C LYS A 502 -53.15 10.70 13.13
N HIS A 503 -52.38 10.39 12.10
CA HIS A 503 -52.79 9.60 10.95
C HIS A 503 -52.08 8.28 10.90
N LYS A 504 -52.62 7.32 10.15
CA LYS A 504 -51.95 6.05 9.90
C LYS A 504 -50.91 6.22 8.80
N CYS A 505 -49.74 5.63 9.00
CA CYS A 505 -48.69 5.62 8.02
C CYS A 505 -48.25 4.19 7.76
N ASN A 506 -48.75 3.61 6.68
CA ASN A 506 -48.37 2.28 6.22
C ASN A 506 -47.08 2.34 5.37
N GLN A 507 -46.71 1.24 4.74
CA GLN A 507 -45.53 1.19 3.89
C GLN A 507 -45.57 2.23 2.75
N THR A 508 -46.72 2.45 2.14
CA THR A 508 -46.86 3.44 1.05
C THR A 508 -46.61 4.86 1.55
N CYS A 509 -47.18 5.22 2.70
CA CYS A 509 -46.91 6.52 3.34
C CYS A 509 -45.44 6.68 3.68
N LEU A 510 -44.79 5.66 4.23
CA LEU A 510 -43.38 5.69 4.60
C LEU A 510 -42.47 5.81 3.39
N ASP A 511 -42.80 5.15 2.30
CA ASP A 511 -42.07 5.26 1.03
C ASP A 511 -42.11 6.68 0.46
N ARG A 512 -43.27 7.35 0.60
CA ARG A 512 -43.43 8.77 0.22
C ARG A 512 -42.60 9.70 1.11
N ILE A 513 -42.56 9.43 2.41
CA ILE A 513 -41.69 10.17 3.35
C ILE A 513 -40.21 10.01 2.96
N ALA A 514 -39.78 8.80 2.72
CA ALA A 514 -38.41 8.51 2.32
C ALA A 514 -38.04 9.15 0.97
N ALA A 515 -38.97 9.20 0.03
CA ALA A 515 -38.80 9.86 -1.27
C ALA A 515 -38.91 11.39 -1.19
N GLY A 516 -39.33 11.98 -0.07
CA GLY A 516 -39.50 13.41 0.08
C GLY A 516 -40.78 13.97 -0.56
N THR A 517 -41.70 13.11 -1.00
CA THR A 517 -42.96 13.48 -1.69
C THR A 517 -44.17 13.49 -0.78
N PHE A 518 -44.00 13.18 0.51
CA PHE A 518 -45.08 13.19 1.48
C PHE A 518 -45.56 14.62 1.75
N ASN A 519 -46.87 14.79 1.73
CA ASN A 519 -47.53 16.05 2.04
C ASN A 519 -48.47 15.86 3.22
N ALA A 520 -48.15 16.47 4.35
CA ALA A 520 -48.97 16.44 5.56
C ALA A 520 -50.35 17.10 5.35
N GLY A 521 -50.48 18.00 4.37
CA GLY A 521 -51.74 18.67 4.03
C GLY A 521 -52.81 17.74 3.46
N GLU A 522 -52.42 16.56 2.92
CA GLU A 522 -53.37 15.55 2.45
C GLU A 522 -54.20 14.91 3.58
N PHE A 523 -53.70 14.95 4.80
CA PHE A 523 -54.32 14.40 5.99
C PHE A 523 -54.95 15.47 6.88
N SER A 524 -54.85 16.75 6.49
CA SER A 524 -55.64 17.80 7.13
C SER A 524 -57.10 17.59 6.74
N LEU A 525 -57.97 17.50 7.74
CA LEU A 525 -59.41 17.49 7.50
C LEU A 525 -59.77 18.70 6.66
N PRO A 526 -60.54 18.53 5.56
CA PRO A 526 -61.01 19.68 4.81
C PRO A 526 -61.68 20.59 5.79
N THR A 527 -61.25 21.83 5.89
CA THR A 527 -61.99 22.89 6.58
C THR A 527 -63.26 23.01 5.84
N PHE A 528 -64.34 22.52 6.43
CA PHE A 528 -65.66 22.77 5.94
C PHE A 528 -65.99 24.26 6.20
N ASP A 529 -65.72 25.13 5.23
CA ASP A 529 -66.10 26.55 5.27
C ASP A 529 -67.60 26.77 5.43
N SER A 530 -68.38 25.72 5.24
CA SER A 530 -69.88 25.76 5.40
C SER A 530 -70.35 25.46 6.81
N LEU A 531 -69.50 24.99 7.69
CA LEU A 531 -69.84 24.89 9.11
C LEU A 531 -69.38 26.16 9.82
N ASN A 532 -70.05 27.23 9.59
CA ASN A 532 -70.15 28.30 10.55
C ASN A 532 -70.91 27.80 11.78
N ILE A 533 -70.45 26.75 12.35
CA ILE A 533 -70.68 26.55 13.75
C ILE A 533 -69.88 27.68 14.36
N THR A 534 -70.60 28.64 14.90
CA THR A 534 -70.11 29.41 15.99
C THR A 534 -69.78 28.45 17.13
N ALA A 535 -68.90 27.60 16.92
CA ALA A 535 -68.15 26.95 17.95
C ALA A 535 -67.24 27.96 18.65
N ALA A 536 -67.53 29.22 18.40
CA ALA A 536 -67.09 30.32 19.21
C ALA A 536 -67.40 30.11 20.68
N SER A 537 -68.36 29.28 20.96
CA SER A 537 -68.62 28.87 22.31
C SER A 537 -67.71 27.75 22.82
N LEU A 538 -67.08 27.03 21.97
CA LEU A 538 -65.98 26.18 22.31
C LEU A 538 -64.69 26.97 22.05
N ASN A 539 -64.68 28.16 22.59
CA ASN A 539 -63.42 28.84 22.75
C ASN A 539 -62.47 27.83 23.33
N ASP A 540 -61.61 27.59 22.55
CA ASP A 540 -60.38 26.93 22.80
C ASP A 540 -59.61 27.77 23.83
N ASP A 541 -60.17 27.92 25.00
CA ASP A 541 -59.48 28.46 26.14
C ASP A 541 -58.54 27.40 26.70
N GLY A 542 -57.77 26.74 25.79
CA GLY A 542 -56.65 25.94 26.17
C GLY A 542 -56.95 24.66 26.95
N LEU A 543 -58.18 24.20 26.89
CA LEU A 543 -58.53 22.88 27.42
C LEU A 543 -58.13 21.81 26.41
N ASP A 544 -56.85 21.39 26.46
CA ASP A 544 -56.46 20.22 25.75
C ASP A 544 -57.16 18.96 26.29
N ASN A 545 -57.14 17.88 25.54
CA ASN A 545 -57.80 16.63 25.91
C ASN A 545 -57.31 16.06 27.25
N HIS A 546 -56.13 16.39 27.69
CA HIS A 546 -55.59 15.98 28.99
C HIS A 546 -56.22 16.72 30.15
N THR A 547 -56.49 18.00 30.00
CA THR A 547 -57.13 18.79 31.03
C THR A 547 -58.58 18.34 31.22
N ILE A 548 -59.32 18.06 30.13
CA ILE A 548 -60.68 17.52 30.17
C ILE A 548 -60.70 16.15 30.85
N LEU A 549 -59.71 15.29 30.51
CA LEU A 549 -59.59 13.96 31.10
C LEU A 549 -59.26 14.03 32.60
N LEU A 550 -58.41 14.98 33.02
CA LEU A 550 -58.10 15.26 34.41
C LEU A 550 -59.34 15.76 35.19
N TYR A 551 -60.12 16.69 34.63
CA TYR A 551 -61.34 17.14 35.25
C TYR A 551 -62.36 16.02 35.38
N TYR A 552 -62.47 15.16 34.37
CA TYR A 552 -63.38 14.02 34.39
C TYR A 552 -62.96 12.99 35.44
N SER A 553 -61.69 12.73 35.55
CA SER A 553 -61.13 11.76 36.53
C SER A 553 -61.25 12.29 37.95
N THR A 554 -61.06 13.60 38.19
CA THR A 554 -61.18 14.21 39.49
C THR A 554 -62.69 14.28 39.91
N ALA A 555 -63.60 14.58 38.99
CA ALA A 555 -65.03 14.54 39.24
C ALA A 555 -65.46 13.10 39.56
N ALA A 556 -65.05 12.11 38.82
CA ALA A 556 -65.41 10.72 39.06
C ALA A 556 -64.84 10.20 40.39
N SER A 557 -63.65 10.59 40.75
CA SER A 557 -63.04 10.19 42.03
C SER A 557 -63.69 10.86 43.24
N SER A 558 -64.03 12.13 43.12
CA SER A 558 -64.75 12.85 44.16
C SER A 558 -66.17 12.27 44.40
N LEU A 559 -66.86 11.90 43.32
CA LEU A 559 -68.14 11.24 43.39
C LEU A 559 -68.10 9.87 44.04
N ALA A 560 -67.06 9.12 43.75
CA ALA A 560 -66.80 7.81 44.37
C ALA A 560 -66.52 7.95 45.88
N VAL A 561 -65.72 8.94 46.28
CA VAL A 561 -65.41 9.19 47.68
C VAL A 561 -66.67 9.65 48.43
N THR A 562 -67.48 10.50 47.86
CA THR A 562 -68.75 10.95 48.49
C THR A 562 -69.73 9.78 48.65
N LEU A 563 -69.84 8.90 47.66
CA LEU A 563 -70.63 7.68 47.75
C LEU A 563 -70.10 6.74 48.83
N MET A 564 -68.82 6.53 48.96
CA MET A 564 -68.20 5.73 49.99
C MET A 564 -68.45 6.30 51.38
N LEU A 565 -68.38 7.64 51.55
CA LEU A 565 -68.68 8.31 52.81
C LEU A 565 -70.20 8.22 53.13
N ALA A 566 -71.04 8.36 52.14
CA ALA A 566 -72.52 8.19 52.37
C ALA A 566 -72.86 6.76 52.81
N ILE A 567 -72.24 5.73 52.17
CA ILE A 567 -72.44 4.35 52.56
C ILE A 567 -71.90 4.10 53.99
N PHE A 568 -70.78 4.70 54.31
CA PHE A 568 -70.14 4.58 55.65
C PHE A 568 -71.08 5.26 56.73
N ILE A 569 -71.60 6.44 56.42
CA ILE A 569 -72.50 7.13 57.31
C ILE A 569 -73.80 6.30 57.51
N VAL A 570 -74.35 5.77 56.42
CA VAL A 570 -75.56 4.90 56.52
C VAL A 570 -75.25 3.64 57.36
N TYR A 571 -74.06 3.08 57.16
CA TYR A 571 -73.60 1.91 57.97
C TYR A 571 -73.44 2.26 59.43
N MET A 572 -72.87 3.41 59.76
CA MET A 572 -72.70 3.87 61.15
C MET A 572 -74.02 4.17 61.81
N VAL A 573 -74.97 4.87 61.10
CA VAL A 573 -76.33 5.16 61.60
C VAL A 573 -77.13 3.88 61.77
N SER A 574 -77.00 2.92 60.85
CA SER A 574 -77.67 1.63 61.00
C SER A 574 -77.15 0.83 62.17
N ARG A 575 -75.81 0.93 62.44
CA ARG A 575 -75.18 0.28 63.60
C ARG A 575 -75.61 0.94 64.91
N ASP A 576 -75.69 2.26 64.96
CA ASP A 576 -76.14 2.97 66.16
C ASP A 576 -77.64 2.73 66.45
N ASN A 577 -78.44 2.61 65.38
CA ASN A 577 -79.87 2.23 65.56
C ASN A 577 -80.07 0.80 66.10
N VAL A 578 -79.09 -0.13 65.79
CA VAL A 578 -79.12 -1.48 66.34
C VAL A 578 -78.63 -1.49 67.79
N SER A 579 -77.73 -0.59 68.17
CA SER A 579 -77.28 -0.46 69.56
C SER A 579 -78.31 0.21 70.46
N CYS A 580 -79.16 1.10 69.96
CA CYS A 580 -80.29 1.73 70.71
C CYS A 580 -81.45 0.78 70.90
N SER A 581 -81.65 -0.27 70.09
CA SER A 581 -82.75 -1.23 70.25
C SER A 581 -82.47 -2.29 71.31
N ILE A 582 -81.30 -2.28 71.93
CA ILE A 582 -80.91 -3.21 73.00
C ILE A 582 -80.94 -2.56 74.39
N CYS A 583 -81.22 -1.25 74.45
CA CYS A 583 -81.30 -0.52 75.75
C CYS A 583 -82.76 -0.09 76.09
N LEU A 584 -83.76 -0.90 75.74
CA LEU A 584 -85.10 -0.81 76.31
C LEU A 584 -85.62 -2.17 76.77
#